data_25d32ac3f81322314f53a83019eef908
#
_entry.id   25d32ac3f81322314f53a83019eef908
#
_cell.length_a   1.000
_cell.length_b   1.000
_cell.length_c   1.000
_cell.angle_alpha   90.00
_cell.angle_beta   90.00
_cell.angle_gamma   90.00
#
_symmetry.space_group_name_H-M   'P 1'
#
loop_
_entity.id
_entity.type
_entity.pdbx_description
1 polymer ?
#
loop_
_entity_poly.entity_id
_entity_poly.type
_entity_poly.pdbx_seq_one_letter_code
_entity_poly.pdbx_strand_id
1 'polypeptide(L)'
;REEGDFDLAEKKLLKAKDLDPDEAIIDFYLGTLLFEAGSFERSAFFLERFLKQNPEETGEEERAQELYVEATLRMGDKEPLEQFIGEESIDGLSSDLLFQMASYESIEGNYEKALEYYMELLEREQENSEVTLNVIQCLLILKRDEEAKEYAKKWIAFDELNDEAHRILGQIEIATGNPKVGLQELKEAVDINSDSLLNVTSYVEALNDEEEYEESIAFLETLETKEDAVILYLFAKTYEAMEEYNEAFTYYQKAYEAGESSVEFLEDYIRFMIEEGRKDLAVPALQEALKVDPFNPEFIRYTFIFEE
;
A
#
# COMPACT_ATOMS: atom_id res chain seq x y z
N ARG A 1 26.16 -3.82 -14.42
CA ARG A 1 26.88 -5.12 -14.49
C ARG A 1 26.25 -5.89 -15.64
N GLU A 2 27.06 -6.38 -16.60
CA GLU A 2 26.56 -7.10 -17.77
C GLU A 2 26.34 -8.59 -17.42
N GLU A 3 25.38 -9.26 -18.05
CA GLU A 3 25.05 -10.70 -17.82
C GLU A 3 26.31 -11.61 -17.88
N GLY A 4 27.28 -11.27 -18.73
CA GLY A 4 28.54 -12.03 -18.84
C GLY A 4 29.43 -12.02 -17.61
N ASP A 5 29.24 -11.08 -16.67
CA ASP A 5 30.02 -11.01 -15.43
C ASP A 5 29.48 -12.01 -14.37
N PHE A 6 28.18 -12.30 -14.36
CA PHE A 6 27.61 -13.29 -13.44
C PHE A 6 28.02 -14.70 -13.78
N ASP A 7 27.96 -15.11 -15.04
CA ASP A 7 28.37 -16.45 -15.49
C ASP A 7 29.87 -16.74 -15.21
N LEU A 8 30.70 -15.73 -15.40
CA LEU A 8 32.15 -15.88 -15.12
C LEU A 8 32.43 -15.97 -13.62
N ALA A 9 31.71 -15.17 -12.80
CA ALA A 9 31.84 -15.20 -11.36
C ALA A 9 31.36 -16.55 -10.79
N GLU A 10 30.20 -17.03 -11.23
CA GLU A 10 29.65 -18.32 -10.84
C GLU A 10 30.63 -19.46 -11.18
N LYS A 11 31.16 -19.49 -12.40
CA LYS A 11 32.11 -20.50 -12.83
C LYS A 11 33.37 -20.50 -11.98
N LYS A 12 33.85 -19.33 -11.55
CA LYS A 12 35.02 -19.23 -10.66
C LYS A 12 34.74 -19.74 -9.26
N LEU A 13 33.56 -19.39 -8.71
CA LEU A 13 33.16 -19.85 -7.38
C LEU A 13 32.92 -21.37 -7.36
N LEU A 14 32.27 -21.93 -8.39
CA LEU A 14 32.09 -23.38 -8.52
C LEU A 14 33.43 -24.10 -8.62
N LYS A 15 34.40 -23.55 -9.35
CA LYS A 15 35.74 -24.11 -9.39
C LYS A 15 36.47 -24.02 -8.03
N ALA A 16 36.26 -22.95 -7.28
CA ALA A 16 36.80 -22.86 -5.92
C ALA A 16 36.16 -23.92 -5.02
N LYS A 17 34.86 -24.16 -5.15
CA LYS A 17 34.13 -25.21 -4.43
C LYS A 17 34.56 -26.61 -4.77
N ASP A 18 34.95 -26.88 -6.02
CA ASP A 18 35.54 -28.15 -6.43
C ASP A 18 36.90 -28.39 -5.78
N LEU A 19 37.66 -27.33 -5.51
CA LEU A 19 39.00 -27.40 -4.89
C LEU A 19 38.94 -27.54 -3.36
N ASP A 20 37.94 -26.89 -2.74
CA ASP A 20 37.68 -26.95 -1.30
C ASP A 20 36.17 -27.08 -1.05
N PRO A 21 35.62 -28.31 -1.06
CA PRO A 21 34.21 -28.57 -0.91
C PRO A 21 33.65 -28.19 0.47
N ASP A 22 34.46 -28.15 1.49
CA ASP A 22 34.07 -27.92 2.89
C ASP A 22 34.19 -26.43 3.29
N GLU A 23 34.75 -25.57 2.43
CA GLU A 23 34.83 -24.14 2.69
C GLU A 23 33.45 -23.47 2.62
N ALA A 24 32.88 -23.13 3.78
CA ALA A 24 31.51 -22.62 3.93
C ALA A 24 31.30 -21.29 3.21
N ILE A 25 32.27 -20.38 3.30
CA ILE A 25 32.15 -19.02 2.73
C ILE A 25 31.94 -19.02 1.21
N ILE A 26 32.35 -20.06 0.50
CA ILE A 26 32.13 -20.19 -0.94
C ILE A 26 30.63 -20.39 -1.22
N ASP A 27 29.91 -21.10 -0.35
CA ASP A 27 28.48 -21.30 -0.47
C ASP A 27 27.72 -19.97 -0.26
N PHE A 28 28.15 -19.16 0.70
CA PHE A 28 27.62 -17.83 0.90
C PHE A 28 27.75 -16.94 -0.35
N TYR A 29 28.97 -16.89 -0.94
CA TYR A 29 29.18 -16.08 -2.16
C TYR A 29 28.44 -16.65 -3.37
N LEU A 30 28.28 -17.96 -3.50
CA LEU A 30 27.44 -18.56 -4.55
C LEU A 30 25.96 -18.20 -4.34
N GLY A 31 25.47 -18.32 -3.12
CA GLY A 31 24.10 -17.96 -2.77
C GLY A 31 23.81 -16.49 -3.06
N THR A 32 24.65 -15.58 -2.61
CA THR A 32 24.52 -14.14 -2.85
C THR A 32 24.54 -13.80 -4.35
N LEU A 33 25.51 -14.36 -5.10
CA LEU A 33 25.61 -14.14 -6.54
C LEU A 33 24.36 -14.62 -7.28
N LEU A 34 23.84 -15.79 -6.93
CA LEU A 34 22.67 -16.38 -7.55
C LEU A 34 21.38 -15.62 -7.18
N PHE A 35 21.34 -15.05 -5.98
CA PHE A 35 20.26 -14.16 -5.56
C PHE A 35 20.21 -12.90 -6.44
N GLU A 36 21.35 -12.22 -6.61
CA GLU A 36 21.48 -11.05 -7.50
C GLU A 36 21.12 -11.37 -8.96
N ALA A 37 21.38 -12.61 -9.41
CA ALA A 37 21.02 -13.11 -10.73
C ALA A 37 19.55 -13.55 -10.87
N GLY A 38 18.75 -13.47 -9.80
CA GLY A 38 17.35 -13.89 -9.80
C GLY A 38 17.13 -15.41 -9.79
N SER A 39 18.19 -16.20 -9.56
CA SER A 39 18.12 -17.67 -9.49
C SER A 39 17.81 -18.13 -8.06
N PHE A 40 16.62 -17.81 -7.55
CA PHE A 40 16.25 -17.94 -6.13
C PHE A 40 16.34 -19.37 -5.59
N GLU A 41 15.92 -20.38 -6.36
CA GLU A 41 16.03 -21.80 -5.97
C GLU A 41 17.48 -22.22 -5.70
N ARG A 42 18.39 -21.85 -6.59
CA ARG A 42 19.81 -22.16 -6.43
C ARG A 42 20.47 -21.33 -5.34
N SER A 43 20.06 -20.07 -5.20
CA SER A 43 20.49 -19.20 -4.12
C SER A 43 20.13 -19.82 -2.77
N ALA A 44 18.85 -20.16 -2.56
CA ALA A 44 18.38 -20.80 -1.35
C ALA A 44 19.15 -22.07 -1.01
N PHE A 45 19.42 -22.93 -2.00
CA PHE A 45 20.21 -24.14 -1.81
C PHE A 45 21.61 -23.89 -1.23
N PHE A 46 22.35 -22.90 -1.77
CA PHE A 46 23.68 -22.59 -1.30
C PHE A 46 23.68 -21.88 0.05
N LEU A 47 22.72 -20.96 0.28
CA LEU A 47 22.60 -20.24 1.55
C LEU A 47 22.19 -21.19 2.67
N GLU A 48 21.22 -22.09 2.46
CA GLU A 48 20.85 -23.13 3.42
C GLU A 48 22.03 -24.01 3.81
N ARG A 49 22.85 -24.38 2.80
CA ARG A 49 24.04 -25.20 3.05
C ARG A 49 25.10 -24.45 3.85
N PHE A 50 25.29 -23.15 3.61
CA PHE A 50 26.16 -22.29 4.40
C PHE A 50 25.68 -22.23 5.86
N LEU A 51 24.41 -21.95 6.09
CA LEU A 51 23.83 -21.85 7.43
C LEU A 51 23.91 -23.17 8.22
N LYS A 52 23.71 -24.31 7.56
CA LYS A 52 23.84 -25.64 8.19
C LYS A 52 25.27 -25.99 8.60
N GLN A 53 26.28 -25.35 8.04
CA GLN A 53 27.69 -25.56 8.41
C GLN A 53 28.10 -24.74 9.65
N ASN A 54 27.17 -23.97 10.24
CA ASN A 54 27.35 -23.13 11.43
C ASN A 54 28.60 -22.20 11.32
N PRO A 55 28.58 -21.21 10.41
CA PRO A 55 29.73 -20.41 10.03
C PRO A 55 30.02 -19.24 10.98
N GLU A 56 29.78 -19.35 12.28
CA GLU A 56 29.94 -18.28 13.30
C GLU A 56 31.25 -17.47 13.18
N GLU A 57 32.28 -18.04 12.57
CA GLU A 57 33.56 -17.38 12.39
C GLU A 57 33.59 -16.41 11.19
N THR A 58 32.61 -16.43 10.31
CA THR A 58 32.67 -15.68 9.04
C THR A 58 32.05 -14.27 9.15
N GLY A 59 31.13 -14.04 10.09
CA GLY A 59 30.38 -12.79 10.24
C GLY A 59 29.32 -12.55 9.15
N GLU A 60 29.05 -13.55 8.30
CA GLU A 60 28.10 -13.45 7.18
C GLU A 60 26.78 -14.19 7.45
N GLU A 61 26.60 -14.70 8.66
CA GLU A 61 25.47 -15.55 9.03
C GLU A 61 24.13 -14.80 8.93
N GLU A 62 24.06 -13.62 9.52
CA GLU A 62 22.88 -12.75 9.49
C GLU A 62 22.47 -12.43 8.03
N ARG A 63 23.42 -12.03 7.21
CA ARG A 63 23.18 -11.72 5.80
C ARG A 63 22.75 -12.95 4.99
N ALA A 64 23.29 -14.11 5.31
CA ALA A 64 22.91 -15.36 4.66
C ALA A 64 21.47 -15.77 5.03
N GLN A 65 21.06 -15.55 6.29
CA GLN A 65 19.71 -15.81 6.76
C GLN A 65 18.69 -14.93 6.03
N GLU A 66 18.96 -13.62 5.95
CA GLU A 66 18.12 -12.66 5.22
C GLU A 66 17.91 -13.06 3.77
N LEU A 67 19.00 -13.30 3.06
CA LEU A 67 18.95 -13.70 1.65
C LEU A 67 18.26 -15.06 1.45
N TYR A 68 18.41 -16.00 2.39
CA TYR A 68 17.76 -17.30 2.33
C TYR A 68 16.25 -17.17 2.48
N VAL A 69 15.80 -16.41 3.48
CA VAL A 69 14.36 -16.14 3.68
C VAL A 69 13.78 -15.40 2.48
N GLU A 70 14.45 -14.37 1.98
CA GLU A 70 13.97 -13.62 0.81
C GLU A 70 13.92 -14.51 -0.44
N ALA A 71 14.93 -15.33 -0.69
CA ALA A 71 14.95 -16.25 -1.84
C ALA A 71 13.78 -17.25 -1.78
N THR A 72 13.50 -17.82 -0.61
CA THR A 72 12.41 -18.79 -0.42
C THR A 72 11.03 -18.13 -0.54
N LEU A 73 10.84 -16.91 -0.01
CA LEU A 73 9.62 -16.13 -0.19
C LEU A 73 9.34 -15.81 -1.67
N ARG A 74 10.40 -15.47 -2.43
CA ARG A 74 10.29 -15.24 -3.88
C ARG A 74 9.88 -16.48 -4.67
N MET A 75 10.14 -17.66 -4.13
CA MET A 75 9.69 -18.94 -4.70
C MET A 75 8.28 -19.35 -4.23
N GLY A 76 7.68 -18.60 -3.31
CA GLY A 76 6.41 -18.95 -2.68
C GLY A 76 6.54 -20.07 -1.64
N ASP A 77 7.76 -20.39 -1.22
CA ASP A 77 8.03 -21.36 -0.15
C ASP A 77 8.13 -20.64 1.19
N LYS A 78 7.19 -20.92 2.06
CA LYS A 78 7.00 -20.29 3.37
C LYS A 78 7.60 -21.12 4.52
N GLU A 79 7.87 -22.39 4.29
CA GLU A 79 8.31 -23.33 5.33
C GLU A 79 9.62 -22.89 6.01
N PRO A 80 10.64 -22.38 5.27
CA PRO A 80 11.85 -21.88 5.90
C PRO A 80 11.63 -20.66 6.80
N LEU A 81 10.74 -19.76 6.40
CA LEU A 81 10.37 -18.61 7.23
C LEU A 81 9.64 -19.05 8.50
N GLU A 82 8.66 -19.94 8.38
CA GLU A 82 7.90 -20.45 9.52
C GLU A 82 8.79 -21.21 10.52
N GLN A 83 9.74 -21.98 10.02
CA GLN A 83 10.71 -22.67 10.87
C GLN A 83 11.64 -21.69 11.57
N PHE A 84 12.08 -20.67 10.87
CA PHE A 84 12.96 -19.62 11.41
C PHE A 84 12.27 -18.81 12.52
N ILE A 85 11.02 -18.42 12.31
CA ILE A 85 10.18 -17.74 13.30
C ILE A 85 9.98 -18.59 14.58
N GLY A 86 9.94 -19.92 14.45
CA GLY A 86 9.71 -20.84 15.57
C GLY A 86 10.94 -21.09 16.46
N GLU A 87 12.14 -20.81 16.00
CA GLU A 87 13.39 -21.22 16.65
C GLU A 87 14.16 -20.07 17.31
N GLU A 88 13.95 -18.81 16.89
CA GLU A 88 14.75 -17.67 17.36
C GLU A 88 13.94 -16.65 18.19
N SER A 89 14.61 -16.01 19.14
CA SER A 89 14.10 -14.84 19.85
C SER A 89 14.07 -13.64 18.90
N ILE A 90 12.97 -12.90 18.88
CA ILE A 90 12.79 -11.66 18.10
C ILE A 90 13.96 -10.68 18.29
N ASP A 91 14.53 -10.63 19.50
CA ASP A 91 15.64 -9.70 19.84
C ASP A 91 16.92 -9.96 19.05
N GLY A 92 17.12 -11.18 18.52
CA GLY A 92 18.31 -11.58 17.76
C GLY A 92 18.21 -11.35 16.26
N LEU A 93 17.03 -10.98 15.75
CA LEU A 93 16.81 -10.80 14.32
C LEU A 93 17.28 -9.42 13.85
N SER A 94 17.77 -9.32 12.62
CA SER A 94 18.07 -8.02 12.00
C SER A 94 16.78 -7.22 11.73
N SER A 95 16.89 -5.89 11.63
CA SER A 95 15.76 -5.03 11.29
C SER A 95 15.15 -5.39 9.93
N ASP A 96 15.98 -5.71 8.94
CA ASP A 96 15.53 -6.11 7.60
C ASP A 96 14.72 -7.41 7.64
N LEU A 97 15.19 -8.40 8.39
CA LEU A 97 14.47 -9.66 8.53
C LEU A 97 13.17 -9.51 9.31
N LEU A 98 13.16 -8.73 10.39
CA LEU A 98 11.94 -8.39 11.14
C LEU A 98 10.90 -7.72 10.24
N PHE A 99 11.32 -6.78 9.39
CA PHE A 99 10.43 -6.11 8.45
C PHE A 99 9.82 -7.08 7.43
N GLN A 100 10.64 -7.97 6.87
CA GLN A 100 10.16 -9.00 5.95
C GLN A 100 9.15 -9.96 6.62
N MET A 101 9.44 -10.38 7.85
CA MET A 101 8.54 -11.22 8.64
C MET A 101 7.23 -10.53 8.96
N ALA A 102 7.28 -9.27 9.39
CA ALA A 102 6.10 -8.46 9.67
C ALA A 102 5.22 -8.30 8.41
N SER A 103 5.85 -7.98 7.27
CA SER A 103 5.17 -7.84 5.99
C SER A 103 4.53 -9.15 5.53
N TYR A 104 5.24 -10.26 5.69
CA TYR A 104 4.70 -11.59 5.39
C TYR A 104 3.47 -11.91 6.24
N GLU A 105 3.55 -11.74 7.56
CA GLU A 105 2.42 -12.02 8.46
C GLU A 105 1.22 -11.10 8.16
N SER A 106 1.48 -9.85 7.74
CA SER A 106 0.43 -8.93 7.29
C SER A 106 -0.29 -9.43 6.04
N ILE A 107 0.44 -9.95 5.05
CA ILE A 107 -0.13 -10.52 3.81
C ILE A 107 -0.96 -11.78 4.13
N GLU A 108 -0.52 -12.61 5.08
CA GLU A 108 -1.25 -13.79 5.52
C GLU A 108 -2.47 -13.47 6.43
N GLY A 109 -2.65 -12.19 6.80
CA GLY A 109 -3.74 -11.75 7.66
C GLY A 109 -3.51 -11.96 9.16
N ASN A 110 -2.29 -12.29 9.57
CA ASN A 110 -1.90 -12.51 10.98
C ASN A 110 -1.46 -11.17 11.61
N TYR A 111 -2.36 -10.19 11.64
CA TYR A 111 -2.04 -8.80 11.99
C TYR A 111 -1.52 -8.60 13.40
N GLU A 112 -1.93 -9.43 14.40
CA GLU A 112 -1.38 -9.39 15.75
C GLU A 112 0.13 -9.69 15.76
N LYS A 113 0.52 -10.69 14.98
CA LYS A 113 1.92 -11.13 14.89
C LYS A 113 2.76 -10.14 14.08
N ALA A 114 2.20 -9.63 12.98
CA ALA A 114 2.82 -8.56 12.20
C ALA A 114 3.08 -7.33 13.09
N LEU A 115 2.10 -6.94 13.88
CA LEU A 115 2.19 -5.83 14.83
C LEU A 115 3.32 -6.03 15.84
N GLU A 116 3.49 -7.24 16.39
CA GLU A 116 4.58 -7.57 17.32
C GLU A 116 5.95 -7.28 16.69
N TYR A 117 6.18 -7.72 15.45
CA TYR A 117 7.43 -7.48 14.73
C TYR A 117 7.63 -6.00 14.36
N TYR A 118 6.59 -5.32 13.88
CA TYR A 118 6.68 -3.88 13.58
C TYR A 118 6.91 -3.03 14.84
N MET A 119 6.35 -3.41 15.98
CA MET A 119 6.59 -2.71 17.25
C MET A 119 8.03 -2.89 17.71
N GLU A 120 8.62 -4.09 17.59
CA GLU A 120 10.04 -4.32 17.87
C GLU A 120 10.93 -3.44 16.96
N LEU A 121 10.58 -3.31 15.68
CA LEU A 121 11.29 -2.41 14.77
C LEU A 121 11.21 -0.95 15.22
N LEU A 122 10.05 -0.49 15.68
CA LEU A 122 9.90 0.88 16.21
C LEU A 122 10.64 1.09 17.52
N GLU A 123 10.89 0.07 18.34
CA GLU A 123 11.74 0.17 19.51
C GLU A 123 13.20 0.41 19.14
N ARG A 124 13.65 -0.15 18.01
CA ARG A 124 15.01 0.02 17.47
C ARG A 124 15.15 1.33 16.68
N GLU A 125 14.15 1.67 15.88
CA GLU A 125 14.12 2.81 14.95
C GLU A 125 12.87 3.63 15.17
N GLN A 126 12.90 4.51 16.20
CA GLN A 126 11.73 5.24 16.70
C GLN A 126 11.11 6.23 15.68
N GLU A 127 11.88 6.69 14.70
CA GLU A 127 11.48 7.71 13.71
C GLU A 127 11.39 7.10 12.29
N ASN A 128 10.83 5.89 12.17
CA ASN A 128 10.66 5.22 10.89
C ASN A 128 9.20 5.35 10.41
N SER A 129 8.96 6.21 9.41
CA SER A 129 7.63 6.51 8.86
C SER A 129 6.96 5.26 8.27
N GLU A 130 7.70 4.44 7.51
CA GLU A 130 7.17 3.23 6.87
C GLU A 130 6.69 2.20 7.90
N VAL A 131 7.51 1.95 8.91
CA VAL A 131 7.14 1.03 10.00
C VAL A 131 5.97 1.58 10.81
N THR A 132 5.96 2.90 11.09
CA THR A 132 4.85 3.56 11.80
C THR A 132 3.53 3.42 11.04
N LEU A 133 3.55 3.61 9.73
CA LEU A 133 2.39 3.40 8.86
C LEU A 133 1.86 1.96 8.97
N ASN A 134 2.75 0.97 8.87
CA ASN A 134 2.36 -0.44 8.98
C ASN A 134 1.79 -0.79 10.35
N VAL A 135 2.35 -0.23 11.44
CA VAL A 135 1.78 -0.37 12.81
C VAL A 135 0.37 0.19 12.85
N ILE A 136 0.14 1.40 12.34
CA ILE A 136 -1.18 2.02 12.31
C ILE A 136 -2.17 1.17 11.51
N GLN A 137 -1.77 0.68 10.34
CA GLN A 137 -2.63 -0.17 9.50
C GLN A 137 -3.02 -1.47 10.22
N CYS A 138 -2.07 -2.17 10.85
CA CYS A 138 -2.36 -3.35 11.65
C CYS A 138 -3.34 -3.05 12.78
N LEU A 139 -3.13 -1.96 13.53
CA LEU A 139 -3.99 -1.54 14.62
C LEU A 139 -5.42 -1.25 14.16
N LEU A 140 -5.59 -0.54 13.02
CA LEU A 140 -6.91 -0.24 12.45
C LEU A 140 -7.65 -1.52 12.02
N ILE A 141 -6.95 -2.47 11.39
CA ILE A 141 -7.55 -3.75 11.02
C ILE A 141 -7.97 -4.53 12.26
N LEU A 142 -7.18 -4.49 13.33
CA LEU A 142 -7.47 -5.10 14.63
C LEU A 142 -8.51 -4.33 15.46
N LYS A 143 -9.06 -3.21 14.95
CA LYS A 143 -10.03 -2.34 15.66
C LYS A 143 -9.48 -1.74 16.95
N ARG A 144 -8.19 -1.47 16.98
CA ARG A 144 -7.49 -0.81 18.09
C ARG A 144 -7.28 0.68 17.75
N ASP A 145 -8.39 1.37 17.47
CA ASP A 145 -8.40 2.70 16.86
C ASP A 145 -7.70 3.76 17.74
N GLU A 146 -7.86 3.70 19.07
CA GLU A 146 -7.21 4.65 19.98
C GLU A 146 -5.68 4.48 19.99
N GLU A 147 -5.18 3.24 19.87
CA GLU A 147 -3.74 3.01 19.77
C GLU A 147 -3.20 3.48 18.41
N ALA A 148 -3.94 3.23 17.32
CA ALA A 148 -3.60 3.75 16.00
C ALA A 148 -3.48 5.27 16.01
N LYS A 149 -4.42 5.95 16.67
CA LYS A 149 -4.41 7.42 16.88
C LYS A 149 -3.15 7.89 17.60
N GLU A 150 -2.72 7.21 18.67
CA GLU A 150 -1.52 7.55 19.40
C GLU A 150 -0.24 7.41 18.54
N TYR A 151 -0.18 6.38 17.67
CA TYR A 151 0.94 6.23 16.74
C TYR A 151 0.93 7.30 15.65
N ALA A 152 -0.23 7.67 15.10
CA ALA A 152 -0.34 8.77 14.15
C ALA A 152 0.12 10.11 14.75
N LYS A 153 -0.25 10.40 16.00
CA LYS A 153 0.23 11.59 16.73
C LYS A 153 1.73 11.56 16.98
N LYS A 154 2.30 10.40 17.31
CA LYS A 154 3.76 10.26 17.42
C LYS A 154 4.45 10.51 16.09
N TRP A 155 3.88 10.03 14.99
CA TRP A 155 4.41 10.26 13.64
C TRP A 155 4.47 11.75 13.32
N ILE A 156 3.38 12.48 13.51
CA ILE A 156 3.36 13.95 13.35
C ILE A 156 4.39 14.63 14.27
N ALA A 157 4.59 14.13 15.49
CA ALA A 157 5.52 14.73 16.43
C ALA A 157 7.00 14.64 15.99
N PHE A 158 7.40 13.64 15.22
CA PHE A 158 8.74 13.55 14.66
C PHE A 158 8.84 14.07 13.23
N ASP A 159 7.74 14.18 12.51
CA ASP A 159 7.67 14.71 11.14
C ASP A 159 6.41 15.58 10.97
N GLU A 160 6.49 16.82 11.42
CA GLU A 160 5.37 17.78 11.44
C GLU A 160 4.85 18.17 10.03
N LEU A 161 5.63 17.90 8.99
CA LEU A 161 5.24 18.18 7.59
C LEU A 161 4.89 16.92 6.81
N ASN A 162 4.55 15.86 7.49
CA ASN A 162 4.11 14.62 6.86
C ASN A 162 2.61 14.67 6.57
N ASP A 163 2.25 14.92 5.33
CA ASP A 163 0.86 15.02 4.88
C ASP A 163 0.09 13.70 5.06
N GLU A 164 0.74 12.55 4.88
CA GLU A 164 0.12 11.24 5.10
C GLU A 164 -0.23 11.00 6.56
N ALA A 165 0.65 11.39 7.50
CA ALA A 165 0.40 11.26 8.94
C ALA A 165 -0.82 12.09 9.37
N HIS A 166 -0.93 13.34 8.91
CA HIS A 166 -2.09 14.21 9.14
C HIS A 166 -3.36 13.62 8.51
N ARG A 167 -3.30 13.15 7.28
CA ARG A 167 -4.44 12.52 6.60
C ARG A 167 -4.96 11.30 7.37
N ILE A 168 -4.06 10.40 7.78
CA ILE A 168 -4.42 9.19 8.54
C ILE A 168 -5.01 9.56 9.90
N LEU A 169 -4.40 10.51 10.64
CA LEU A 169 -4.95 10.98 11.91
C LEU A 169 -6.34 11.56 11.72
N GLY A 170 -6.54 12.37 10.69
CA GLY A 170 -7.83 12.94 10.35
C GLY A 170 -8.91 11.89 10.11
N GLN A 171 -8.61 10.87 9.32
CA GLN A 171 -9.52 9.75 9.07
C GLN A 171 -9.86 8.97 10.34
N ILE A 172 -8.87 8.71 11.21
CA ILE A 172 -9.09 8.03 12.50
C ILE A 172 -9.96 8.88 13.42
N GLU A 173 -9.71 10.21 13.52
CA GLU A 173 -10.51 11.11 14.37
C GLU A 173 -11.98 11.15 13.91
N ILE A 174 -12.25 11.19 12.60
CA ILE A 174 -13.61 11.11 12.05
C ILE A 174 -14.25 9.77 12.42
N ALA A 175 -13.58 8.66 12.14
CA ALA A 175 -14.07 7.32 12.41
C ALA A 175 -14.37 7.07 13.90
N THR A 176 -13.65 7.76 14.81
CA THR A 176 -13.83 7.69 16.26
C THR A 176 -14.81 8.75 16.82
N GLY A 177 -15.50 9.50 15.95
CA GLY A 177 -16.58 10.43 16.32
C GLY A 177 -16.09 11.83 16.69
N ASN A 178 -14.92 12.23 16.22
CA ASN A 178 -14.35 13.57 16.41
C ASN A 178 -14.20 14.34 15.08
N PRO A 179 -15.29 14.51 14.27
CA PRO A 179 -15.17 15.01 12.90
C PRO A 179 -14.52 16.39 12.79
N LYS A 180 -14.73 17.28 13.76
CA LYS A 180 -14.10 18.62 13.75
C LYS A 180 -12.57 18.56 13.84
N VAL A 181 -12.05 17.65 14.66
CA VAL A 181 -10.61 17.44 14.76
C VAL A 181 -10.10 16.77 13.49
N GLY A 182 -10.85 15.76 13.01
CA GLY A 182 -10.50 15.05 11.78
C GLY A 182 -10.43 15.98 10.57
N LEU A 183 -11.43 16.85 10.37
CA LEU A 183 -11.43 17.86 9.30
C LEU A 183 -10.24 18.83 9.41
N GLN A 184 -9.84 19.20 10.62
CA GLN A 184 -8.67 20.05 10.82
C GLN A 184 -7.38 19.34 10.37
N GLU A 185 -7.21 18.07 10.73
CA GLU A 185 -6.03 17.28 10.34
C GLU A 185 -6.01 17.01 8.82
N LEU A 186 -7.17 16.70 8.22
CA LEU A 186 -7.25 16.53 6.75
C LEU A 186 -6.94 17.84 6.03
N LYS A 187 -7.37 18.97 6.56
CA LYS A 187 -7.03 20.27 6.00
C LYS A 187 -5.53 20.54 6.08
N GLU A 188 -4.88 20.22 7.21
CA GLU A 188 -3.44 20.35 7.35
C GLU A 188 -2.70 19.48 6.33
N ALA A 189 -3.17 18.23 6.09
CA ALA A 189 -2.61 17.37 5.06
C ALA A 189 -2.64 18.02 3.66
N VAL A 190 -3.74 18.67 3.30
CA VAL A 190 -3.86 19.39 2.02
C VAL A 190 -3.00 20.66 2.02
N ASP A 191 -2.94 21.41 3.12
CA ASP A 191 -2.12 22.63 3.23
C ASP A 191 -0.61 22.30 3.11
N ILE A 192 -0.17 21.10 3.55
CA ILE A 192 1.19 20.59 3.36
C ILE A 192 1.43 20.15 1.91
N ASN A 193 0.50 19.41 1.32
CA ASN A 193 0.62 18.84 -0.02
C ASN A 193 -0.70 18.94 -0.80
N SER A 194 -0.92 20.10 -1.41
CA SER A 194 -2.13 20.41 -2.19
C SER A 194 -2.21 19.67 -3.54
N ASP A 195 -1.10 19.12 -4.02
CA ASP A 195 -1.05 18.35 -5.27
C ASP A 195 -1.42 16.88 -5.07
N SER A 196 -1.51 16.42 -3.82
CA SER A 196 -1.95 15.07 -3.49
C SER A 196 -3.45 14.93 -3.68
N LEU A 197 -3.85 14.27 -4.78
CA LEU A 197 -5.26 13.95 -5.03
C LEU A 197 -5.88 13.15 -3.88
N LEU A 198 -5.09 12.29 -3.20
CA LEU A 198 -5.56 11.51 -2.07
C LEU A 198 -5.90 12.39 -0.87
N ASN A 199 -5.10 13.43 -0.57
CA ASN A 199 -5.39 14.38 0.50
C ASN A 199 -6.63 15.20 0.16
N VAL A 200 -6.70 15.72 -1.08
CA VAL A 200 -7.85 16.49 -1.56
C VAL A 200 -9.14 15.66 -1.48
N THR A 201 -9.12 14.43 -1.99
CA THR A 201 -10.28 13.53 -1.94
C THR A 201 -10.71 13.27 -0.51
N SER A 202 -9.77 12.91 0.38
CA SER A 202 -10.08 12.62 1.79
C SER A 202 -10.70 13.83 2.50
N TYR A 203 -10.22 15.05 2.23
CA TYR A 203 -10.77 16.26 2.84
C TYR A 203 -12.16 16.59 2.31
N VAL A 204 -12.36 16.53 0.99
CA VAL A 204 -13.65 16.82 0.34
C VAL A 204 -14.72 15.80 0.74
N GLU A 205 -14.39 14.53 0.76
CA GLU A 205 -15.31 13.48 1.21
C GLU A 205 -15.71 13.69 2.67
N ALA A 206 -14.76 13.99 3.53
CA ALA A 206 -15.07 14.29 4.93
C ALA A 206 -15.94 15.53 5.11
N LEU A 207 -15.75 16.59 4.31
CA LEU A 207 -16.64 17.75 4.32
C LEU A 207 -18.05 17.37 3.87
N ASN A 208 -18.17 16.54 2.84
CA ASN A 208 -19.46 16.08 2.34
C ASN A 208 -20.20 15.17 3.33
N ASP A 209 -19.48 14.31 4.05
CA ASP A 209 -20.04 13.46 5.10
C ASP A 209 -20.57 14.26 6.30
N GLU A 210 -19.94 15.41 6.59
CA GLU A 210 -20.40 16.34 7.63
C GLU A 210 -21.39 17.39 7.10
N GLU A 211 -21.87 17.25 5.86
CA GLU A 211 -22.81 18.15 5.18
C GLU A 211 -22.29 19.60 5.00
N GLU A 212 -20.95 19.80 5.04
CA GLU A 212 -20.28 21.10 4.83
C GLU A 212 -20.01 21.35 3.33
N TYR A 213 -21.06 21.21 2.52
CA TYR A 213 -20.96 21.22 1.06
C TYR A 213 -20.43 22.55 0.48
N GLU A 214 -20.87 23.69 1.05
CA GLU A 214 -20.40 25.00 0.60
C GLU A 214 -18.90 25.18 0.84
N GLU A 215 -18.35 24.64 1.94
CA GLU A 215 -16.91 24.65 2.21
C GLU A 215 -16.18 23.73 1.23
N SER A 216 -16.75 22.57 0.92
CA SER A 216 -16.25 21.63 -0.09
C SER A 216 -16.10 22.29 -1.46
N ILE A 217 -17.17 22.92 -1.95
CA ILE A 217 -17.15 23.65 -3.25
C ILE A 217 -16.14 24.81 -3.20
N ALA A 218 -16.17 25.62 -2.14
CA ALA A 218 -15.27 26.76 -2.00
C ALA A 218 -13.79 26.31 -2.01
N PHE A 219 -13.48 25.19 -1.35
CA PHE A 219 -12.14 24.61 -1.36
C PHE A 219 -11.74 24.13 -2.75
N LEU A 220 -12.57 23.32 -3.41
CA LEU A 220 -12.30 22.82 -4.77
C LEU A 220 -12.04 23.95 -5.78
N GLU A 221 -12.77 25.08 -5.65
CA GLU A 221 -12.57 26.26 -6.49
C GLU A 221 -11.21 26.94 -6.30
N THR A 222 -10.54 26.74 -5.16
CA THR A 222 -9.19 27.30 -4.89
C THR A 222 -8.08 26.53 -5.58
N LEU A 223 -8.31 25.27 -5.99
CA LEU A 223 -7.29 24.42 -6.55
C LEU A 223 -6.86 24.88 -7.96
N GLU A 224 -5.57 24.88 -8.21
CA GLU A 224 -5.02 25.15 -9.55
C GLU A 224 -5.40 24.03 -10.54
N THR A 225 -5.54 22.79 -10.04
CA THR A 225 -5.86 21.58 -10.79
C THR A 225 -7.35 21.30 -10.92
N LYS A 226 -8.22 22.30 -10.72
CA LYS A 226 -9.68 22.14 -10.73
C LYS A 226 -10.30 21.57 -12.02
N GLU A 227 -9.53 21.50 -13.10
CA GLU A 227 -9.92 20.83 -14.35
C GLU A 227 -9.41 19.38 -14.43
N ASP A 228 -8.77 18.86 -13.37
CA ASP A 228 -8.40 17.46 -13.26
C ASP A 228 -9.65 16.58 -13.17
N ALA A 229 -9.61 15.42 -13.80
CA ALA A 229 -10.75 14.52 -13.92
C ALA A 229 -11.30 14.08 -12.55
N VAL A 230 -10.42 13.78 -11.58
CA VAL A 230 -10.81 13.42 -10.21
C VAL A 230 -11.43 14.62 -9.48
N ILE A 231 -10.86 15.82 -9.64
CA ILE A 231 -11.40 17.04 -9.02
C ILE A 231 -12.79 17.37 -9.59
N LEU A 232 -12.99 17.23 -10.90
CA LEU A 232 -14.29 17.40 -11.53
C LEU A 232 -15.31 16.37 -11.00
N TYR A 233 -14.88 15.16 -10.74
CA TYR A 233 -15.74 14.15 -10.10
C TYR A 233 -16.10 14.52 -8.67
N LEU A 234 -15.18 15.05 -7.88
CA LEU A 234 -15.48 15.55 -6.52
C LEU A 234 -16.51 16.68 -6.53
N PHE A 235 -16.42 17.63 -7.48
CA PHE A 235 -17.49 18.63 -7.69
C PHE A 235 -18.83 17.96 -7.97
N ALA A 236 -18.85 16.94 -8.84
CA ALA A 236 -20.09 16.24 -9.19
C ALA A 236 -20.72 15.56 -7.96
N LYS A 237 -19.93 14.84 -7.15
CA LYS A 237 -20.40 14.21 -5.89
C LYS A 237 -20.93 15.25 -4.91
N THR A 238 -20.24 16.37 -4.73
CA THR A 238 -20.67 17.43 -3.81
C THR A 238 -21.98 18.08 -4.28
N TYR A 239 -22.13 18.42 -5.57
CA TYR A 239 -23.38 18.97 -6.08
C TYR A 239 -24.54 17.97 -6.05
N GLU A 240 -24.26 16.67 -6.27
CA GLU A 240 -25.27 15.62 -6.12
C GLU A 240 -25.73 15.51 -4.67
N ALA A 241 -24.84 15.59 -3.69
CA ALA A 241 -25.18 15.59 -2.27
C ALA A 241 -25.98 16.84 -1.84
N MET A 242 -25.77 17.99 -2.50
CA MET A 242 -26.57 19.20 -2.35
C MET A 242 -27.94 19.13 -3.04
N GLU A 243 -28.25 18.03 -3.76
CA GLU A 243 -29.42 17.90 -4.63
C GLU A 243 -29.46 18.92 -5.81
N GLU A 244 -28.30 19.51 -6.15
CA GLU A 244 -28.12 20.42 -7.28
C GLU A 244 -27.82 19.62 -8.56
N TYR A 245 -28.84 18.87 -9.04
CA TYR A 245 -28.66 17.85 -10.08
C TYR A 245 -28.21 18.38 -11.45
N ASN A 246 -28.50 19.66 -11.78
CA ASN A 246 -28.03 20.26 -13.03
C ASN A 246 -26.52 20.50 -13.03
N GLU A 247 -26.00 20.98 -11.91
CA GLU A 247 -24.59 21.20 -11.66
C GLU A 247 -23.86 19.86 -11.58
N ALA A 248 -24.39 18.90 -10.81
CA ALA A 248 -23.88 17.54 -10.73
C ALA A 248 -23.76 16.90 -12.12
N PHE A 249 -24.82 16.98 -12.95
CA PHE A 249 -24.80 16.49 -14.32
C PHE A 249 -23.68 17.11 -15.14
N THR A 250 -23.51 18.43 -15.03
CA THR A 250 -22.49 19.15 -15.78
C THR A 250 -21.09 18.70 -15.39
N TYR A 251 -20.82 18.52 -14.10
CA TYR A 251 -19.53 18.11 -13.60
C TYR A 251 -19.25 16.62 -13.82
N TYR A 252 -20.24 15.75 -13.73
CA TYR A 252 -20.10 14.34 -14.14
C TYR A 252 -19.72 14.20 -15.60
N GLN A 253 -20.34 14.99 -16.50
CA GLN A 253 -19.96 14.98 -17.92
C GLN A 253 -18.54 15.48 -18.14
N LYS A 254 -18.15 16.57 -17.48
CA LYS A 254 -16.78 17.10 -17.57
C LYS A 254 -15.75 16.09 -17.09
N ALA A 255 -15.98 15.40 -15.96
CA ALA A 255 -15.10 14.37 -15.42
C ALA A 255 -14.94 13.21 -16.42
N TYR A 256 -16.03 12.74 -17.01
CA TYR A 256 -16.01 11.70 -18.03
C TYR A 256 -15.24 12.14 -19.29
N GLU A 257 -15.47 13.36 -19.78
CA GLU A 257 -14.77 13.94 -20.93
C GLU A 257 -13.29 14.19 -20.64
N ALA A 258 -12.93 14.50 -19.40
CA ALA A 258 -11.55 14.63 -18.95
C ALA A 258 -10.81 13.29 -18.79
N GLY A 259 -11.53 12.17 -18.89
CA GLY A 259 -10.96 10.82 -18.87
C GLY A 259 -11.02 10.12 -17.53
N GLU A 260 -11.84 10.59 -16.55
CA GLU A 260 -12.07 9.82 -15.34
C GLU A 260 -12.72 8.48 -15.70
N SER A 261 -12.12 7.40 -15.22
CA SER A 261 -12.52 6.04 -15.58
C SER A 261 -12.32 5.03 -14.45
N SER A 262 -12.15 5.52 -13.21
CA SER A 262 -12.14 4.66 -12.04
C SER A 262 -13.46 3.90 -11.92
N VAL A 263 -13.41 2.71 -11.31
CA VAL A 263 -14.61 1.88 -11.12
C VAL A 263 -15.67 2.66 -10.34
N GLU A 264 -15.27 3.36 -9.27
CA GLU A 264 -16.16 4.17 -8.44
C GLU A 264 -16.84 5.28 -9.25
N PHE A 265 -16.07 6.04 -10.03
CA PHE A 265 -16.63 7.07 -10.89
C PHE A 265 -17.62 6.49 -11.91
N LEU A 266 -17.26 5.40 -12.59
CA LEU A 266 -18.13 4.80 -13.60
C LEU A 266 -19.42 4.25 -12.99
N GLU A 267 -19.39 3.70 -11.77
CA GLU A 267 -20.58 3.30 -11.03
C GLU A 267 -21.49 4.49 -10.77
N ASP A 268 -20.96 5.55 -10.19
CA ASP A 268 -21.72 6.77 -9.87
C ASP A 268 -22.25 7.48 -11.12
N TYR A 269 -21.41 7.65 -12.14
CA TYR A 269 -21.81 8.27 -13.40
C TYR A 269 -22.95 7.50 -14.08
N ILE A 270 -22.84 6.18 -14.21
CA ILE A 270 -23.86 5.35 -14.84
C ILE A 270 -25.16 5.41 -14.03
N ARG A 271 -25.07 5.26 -12.70
CA ARG A 271 -26.21 5.37 -11.80
C ARG A 271 -26.92 6.72 -11.98
N PHE A 272 -26.19 7.81 -11.88
CA PHE A 272 -26.70 9.16 -12.00
C PHE A 272 -27.36 9.40 -13.38
N MET A 273 -26.72 8.96 -14.48
CA MET A 273 -27.28 9.10 -15.83
C MET A 273 -28.55 8.27 -16.03
N ILE A 274 -28.68 7.12 -15.36
CA ILE A 274 -29.92 6.32 -15.37
C ILE A 274 -31.03 7.07 -14.62
N GLU A 275 -30.76 7.60 -13.44
CA GLU A 275 -31.70 8.35 -12.60
C GLU A 275 -32.23 9.60 -13.31
N GLU A 276 -31.35 10.31 -14.02
CA GLU A 276 -31.68 11.47 -14.85
C GLU A 276 -32.33 11.10 -16.21
N GLY A 277 -32.58 9.81 -16.47
CA GLY A 277 -33.18 9.32 -17.71
C GLY A 277 -32.30 9.44 -18.94
N ARG A 278 -31.00 9.62 -18.78
CA ARG A 278 -30.02 9.83 -19.84
C ARG A 278 -29.37 8.52 -20.27
N LYS A 279 -30.21 7.57 -20.71
CA LYS A 279 -29.74 6.27 -21.24
C LYS A 279 -28.73 6.40 -22.38
N ASP A 280 -28.85 7.48 -23.17
CA ASP A 280 -27.93 7.79 -24.27
C ASP A 280 -26.49 7.99 -23.81
N LEU A 281 -26.26 8.46 -22.59
CA LEU A 281 -24.96 8.64 -21.97
C LEU A 281 -24.52 7.44 -21.12
N ALA A 282 -25.46 6.83 -20.41
CA ALA A 282 -25.19 5.70 -19.52
C ALA A 282 -24.72 4.45 -20.31
N VAL A 283 -25.27 4.15 -21.48
CA VAL A 283 -24.93 2.95 -22.26
C VAL A 283 -23.48 2.93 -22.74
N PRO A 284 -22.92 4.01 -23.34
CA PRO A 284 -21.50 4.04 -23.69
C PRO A 284 -20.57 3.87 -22.48
N ALA A 285 -20.89 4.56 -21.37
CA ALA A 285 -20.12 4.46 -20.14
C ALA A 285 -20.14 3.04 -19.55
N LEU A 286 -21.29 2.35 -19.58
CA LEU A 286 -21.39 0.95 -19.16
C LEU A 286 -20.54 0.01 -20.03
N GLN A 287 -20.47 0.26 -21.34
CA GLN A 287 -19.63 -0.53 -22.23
C GLN A 287 -18.13 -0.35 -21.92
N GLU A 288 -17.74 0.83 -21.44
CA GLU A 288 -16.39 1.11 -20.98
C GLU A 288 -16.13 0.46 -19.62
N ALA A 289 -17.03 0.63 -18.68
CA ALA A 289 -16.97 0.03 -17.35
C ALA A 289 -16.79 -1.49 -17.38
N LEU A 290 -17.52 -2.19 -18.25
CA LEU A 290 -17.39 -3.64 -18.45
C LEU A 290 -16.06 -4.07 -19.08
N LYS A 291 -15.27 -3.15 -19.65
CA LYS A 291 -13.89 -3.45 -20.09
C LYS A 291 -12.91 -3.28 -18.94
N VAL A 292 -13.18 -2.34 -18.02
CA VAL A 292 -12.35 -2.09 -16.83
C VAL A 292 -12.55 -3.22 -15.82
N ASP A 293 -13.80 -3.52 -15.48
CA ASP A 293 -14.15 -4.61 -14.57
C ASP A 293 -15.35 -5.42 -15.10
N PRO A 294 -15.09 -6.50 -15.87
CA PRO A 294 -16.14 -7.33 -16.47
C PRO A 294 -17.00 -8.10 -15.46
N PHE A 295 -16.55 -8.25 -14.22
CA PHE A 295 -17.22 -9.04 -13.19
C PHE A 295 -17.85 -8.18 -12.10
N ASN A 296 -17.81 -6.86 -12.22
CA ASN A 296 -18.44 -5.95 -11.28
C ASN A 296 -19.96 -6.19 -11.22
N PRO A 297 -20.50 -6.49 -10.03
CA PRO A 297 -21.94 -6.83 -9.90
C PRO A 297 -22.88 -5.70 -10.32
N GLU A 298 -22.49 -4.42 -10.06
CA GLU A 298 -23.31 -3.26 -10.41
C GLU A 298 -23.35 -3.06 -11.94
N PHE A 299 -22.21 -3.19 -12.62
CA PHE A 299 -22.16 -3.09 -14.08
C PHE A 299 -23.00 -4.19 -14.73
N ILE A 300 -22.91 -5.43 -14.21
CA ILE A 300 -23.77 -6.53 -14.67
C ILE A 300 -25.24 -6.20 -14.44
N ARG A 301 -25.60 -5.67 -13.27
CA ARG A 301 -26.98 -5.26 -12.97
C ARG A 301 -27.48 -4.20 -13.95
N TYR A 302 -26.68 -3.22 -14.30
CA TYR A 302 -27.07 -2.18 -15.26
C TYR A 302 -27.32 -2.72 -16.66
N THR A 303 -26.65 -3.81 -17.09
CA THR A 303 -26.93 -4.42 -18.41
C THR A 303 -28.38 -4.88 -18.52
N PHE A 304 -28.95 -5.48 -17.46
CA PHE A 304 -30.35 -5.90 -17.44
C PHE A 304 -31.36 -4.75 -17.52
N ILE A 305 -31.00 -3.57 -16.97
CA ILE A 305 -31.85 -2.37 -17.03
C ILE A 305 -31.95 -1.83 -18.47
N PHE A 306 -30.95 -2.07 -19.30
CA PHE A 306 -30.93 -1.59 -20.69
C PHE A 306 -31.46 -2.62 -21.70
N GLU A 307 -31.62 -3.87 -21.32
CA GLU A 307 -32.23 -4.92 -22.16
C GLU A 307 -33.76 -4.92 -22.13
N GLU A 308 -34.38 -4.23 -21.14
CA GLU A 308 -35.82 -3.97 -21.07
C GLU A 308 -36.23 -2.71 -21.86
#